data_60747579b75a013a4616c1ecc409a36d
#
_entry.id   60747579b75a013a4616c1ecc409a36d
#
_cell.length_a   1.000
_cell.length_b   1.000
_cell.length_c   1.000
_cell.angle_alpha   90.00
_cell.angle_beta   90.00
_cell.angle_gamma   90.00
#
_symmetry.space_group_name_H-M   'P 1'
#
loop_
_entity.id
_entity.type
_entity.pdbx_description
1 polymer ?
#
loop_
_entity_poly.entity_id
_entity_poly.type
_entity_poly.pdbx_seq_one_letter_code
_entity_poly.pdbx_strand_id
1 'polypeptide(L)'
;ESAMGMPLITEQNATEVAANGCARSTVQETYDFILADLNKAIELLTATTKERDDKRYVSLDVAYGIRARVYLAMHNYAEALKDAEAALAKTTATPYSRADVSKPSFINIEDNSWMWGILITEQDRVSTTGICNFPSHMGSLNYGYASVGGWRRISPKLYSEIPASDVRKGWFLNGEGVSANLPAAAQTYITGKKAPAYTQ
;
A
#
# COMPACT_ATOMS: atom_id res chain seq x y z
N GLU A 1 -25.83 4.91 -8.88
CA GLU A 1 -26.23 3.58 -9.32
C GLU A 1 -26.81 2.79 -8.15
N SER A 2 -27.85 1.99 -8.41
CA SER A 2 -28.70 1.37 -7.38
C SER A 2 -28.08 0.16 -6.65
N ALA A 3 -26.88 -0.29 -7.03
CA ALA A 3 -26.19 -1.37 -6.34
C ALA A 3 -25.91 -0.99 -4.88
N MET A 4 -26.01 -1.97 -3.97
CA MET A 4 -25.82 -1.76 -2.54
C MET A 4 -24.35 -1.55 -2.20
N GLY A 5 -24.07 -0.39 -1.63
CA GLY A 5 -22.77 0.02 -1.11
C GLY A 5 -22.56 -0.37 0.36
N MET A 6 -22.03 0.53 1.15
CA MET A 6 -21.71 0.35 2.57
C MET A 6 -22.71 1.10 3.46
N PRO A 7 -22.91 0.69 4.72
CA PRO A 7 -23.54 1.53 5.72
C PRO A 7 -22.72 2.81 5.92
N LEU A 8 -23.36 3.98 5.87
CA LEU A 8 -22.70 5.25 6.14
C LEU A 8 -22.91 5.62 7.63
N ILE A 9 -21.82 5.49 8.38
CA ILE A 9 -21.80 5.80 9.82
C ILE A 9 -20.94 7.05 10.00
N THR A 10 -21.54 8.06 10.62
CA THR A 10 -20.93 9.34 10.93
C THR A 10 -20.94 9.59 12.43
N GLU A 11 -20.19 10.58 12.91
CA GLU A 11 -20.23 10.99 14.32
C GLU A 11 -21.64 11.37 14.77
N GLN A 12 -22.47 11.94 13.86
CA GLN A 12 -23.81 12.38 14.16
C GLN A 12 -24.79 11.21 14.36
N ASN A 13 -24.63 10.09 13.62
CA ASN A 13 -25.55 8.95 13.66
C ASN A 13 -25.00 7.72 14.40
N ALA A 14 -23.73 7.73 14.82
CA ALA A 14 -23.06 6.56 15.39
C ALA A 14 -23.81 5.95 16.58
N THR A 15 -24.35 6.78 17.49
CA THR A 15 -25.09 6.30 18.66
C THR A 15 -26.40 5.63 18.27
N GLU A 16 -27.15 6.21 17.33
CA GLU A 16 -28.39 5.64 16.82
C GLU A 16 -28.13 4.32 16.08
N VAL A 17 -27.10 4.31 15.22
CA VAL A 17 -26.70 3.11 14.47
C VAL A 17 -26.27 1.99 15.41
N ALA A 18 -25.56 2.30 16.49
CA ALA A 18 -25.15 1.31 17.48
C ALA A 18 -26.36 0.66 18.19
N ALA A 19 -27.43 1.42 18.41
CA ALA A 19 -28.65 0.94 19.06
C ALA A 19 -29.59 0.18 18.12
N ASN A 20 -29.76 0.68 16.89
CA ASN A 20 -30.82 0.26 15.97
C ASN A 20 -30.30 -0.40 14.68
N GLY A 21 -28.98 -0.39 14.45
CA GLY A 21 -28.39 -0.74 13.16
C GLY A 21 -28.66 0.32 12.09
N CYS A 22 -28.12 0.15 10.89
CA CYS A 22 -28.46 0.96 9.74
C CYS A 22 -28.51 0.15 8.45
N ALA A 23 -29.32 0.63 7.51
CA ALA A 23 -29.36 0.08 6.17
C ALA A 23 -28.06 0.36 5.40
N ARG A 24 -27.78 -0.46 4.40
CA ARG A 24 -26.71 -0.15 3.44
C ARG A 24 -27.16 0.99 2.52
N SER A 25 -26.27 1.91 2.29
CA SER A 25 -26.43 2.92 1.23
C SER A 25 -26.19 2.31 -0.14
N THR A 26 -26.48 3.05 -1.20
CA THR A 26 -26.08 2.67 -2.55
C THR A 26 -24.57 2.87 -2.76
N VAL A 27 -24.03 2.25 -3.79
CA VAL A 27 -22.63 2.49 -4.21
C VAL A 27 -22.42 3.96 -4.55
N GLN A 28 -23.37 4.60 -5.21
CA GLN A 28 -23.28 6.01 -5.55
C GLN A 28 -23.19 6.90 -4.29
N GLU A 29 -24.11 6.73 -3.36
CA GLU A 29 -24.10 7.48 -2.08
C GLU A 29 -22.79 7.25 -1.31
N THR A 30 -22.24 6.04 -1.35
CA THR A 30 -20.95 5.74 -0.72
C THR A 30 -19.82 6.54 -1.36
N TYR A 31 -19.74 6.61 -2.69
CA TYR A 31 -18.74 7.40 -3.38
C TYR A 31 -18.94 8.90 -3.19
N ASP A 32 -20.18 9.37 -3.21
CA ASP A 32 -20.50 10.78 -2.98
C ASP A 32 -20.05 11.23 -1.57
N PHE A 33 -20.25 10.38 -0.58
CA PHE A 33 -19.77 10.62 0.79
C PHE A 33 -18.23 10.69 0.86
N ILE A 34 -17.53 9.72 0.27
CA ILE A 34 -16.07 9.71 0.21
C ILE A 34 -15.51 10.95 -0.50
N LEU A 35 -16.12 11.33 -1.62
CA LEU A 35 -15.71 12.51 -2.37
C LEU A 35 -15.97 13.81 -1.60
N ALA A 36 -17.08 13.89 -0.86
CA ALA A 36 -17.38 15.06 -0.02
C ALA A 36 -16.30 15.25 1.06
N ASP A 37 -15.91 14.18 1.74
CA ASP A 37 -14.84 14.20 2.75
C ASP A 37 -13.48 14.60 2.15
N LEU A 38 -13.12 14.02 1.01
CA LEU A 38 -11.86 14.33 0.33
C LEU A 38 -11.83 15.76 -0.21
N ASN A 39 -12.96 16.27 -0.72
CA ASN A 39 -13.09 17.65 -1.15
C ASN A 39 -12.88 18.61 0.03
N LYS A 40 -13.49 18.31 1.18
CA LYS A 40 -13.32 19.11 2.39
C LYS A 40 -11.89 19.04 2.94
N ALA A 41 -11.27 17.86 2.91
CA ALA A 41 -9.87 17.71 3.29
C ALA A 41 -8.94 18.55 2.40
N ILE A 42 -9.12 18.51 1.08
CA ILE A 42 -8.34 19.31 0.13
C ILE A 42 -8.54 20.81 0.35
N GLU A 43 -9.78 21.27 0.58
CA GLU A 43 -10.09 22.65 0.92
C GLU A 43 -9.29 23.11 2.15
N LEU A 44 -9.37 22.35 3.25
CA LEU A 44 -8.70 22.67 4.51
C LEU A 44 -7.17 22.61 4.39
N LEU A 45 -6.64 21.59 3.70
CA LEU A 45 -5.21 21.44 3.47
C LEU A 45 -4.64 22.50 2.52
N THR A 46 -5.46 23.04 1.63
CA THR A 46 -5.07 24.19 0.77
C THR A 46 -5.01 25.49 1.57
N ALA A 47 -5.89 25.67 2.53
CA ALA A 47 -5.98 26.88 3.34
C ALA A 47 -4.95 26.93 4.49
N THR A 48 -4.41 25.80 4.92
CA THR A 48 -3.45 25.75 6.03
C THR A 48 -2.04 26.06 5.58
N THR A 49 -1.30 26.76 6.46
CA THR A 49 0.15 26.96 6.34
C THR A 49 0.95 26.00 7.20
N LYS A 50 0.25 25.17 8.01
CA LYS A 50 0.90 24.18 8.85
C LYS A 50 1.40 23.01 8.01
N GLU A 51 2.69 22.73 8.08
CA GLU A 51 3.27 21.52 7.53
C GLU A 51 2.91 20.31 8.41
N ARG A 52 2.85 19.13 7.80
CA ARG A 52 2.66 17.88 8.56
C ARG A 52 3.93 17.54 9.35
N ASP A 53 3.78 16.98 10.53
CA ASP A 53 4.90 16.63 11.39
C ASP A 53 5.74 15.48 10.78
N ASP A 54 5.10 14.52 10.12
CA ASP A 54 5.74 13.42 9.41
C ASP A 54 4.78 12.77 8.38
N LYS A 55 5.23 11.72 7.71
CA LYS A 55 4.46 11.01 6.66
C LYS A 55 3.30 10.15 7.16
N ARG A 56 3.05 10.06 8.44
CA ARG A 56 1.83 9.43 8.99
C ARG A 56 0.59 10.28 8.77
N TYR A 57 0.78 11.58 8.67
CA TYR A 57 -0.31 12.53 8.47
C TYR A 57 -0.57 12.79 6.99
N VAL A 58 -1.83 12.96 6.66
CA VAL A 58 -2.25 13.27 5.29
C VAL A 58 -1.86 14.71 4.95
N SER A 59 -1.17 14.90 3.84
CA SER A 59 -0.86 16.21 3.23
C SER A 59 -1.70 16.44 1.99
N LEU A 60 -1.59 17.62 1.40
CA LEU A 60 -2.40 17.99 0.24
C LEU A 60 -2.14 17.09 -0.98
N ASP A 61 -0.89 16.72 -1.23
CA ASP A 61 -0.51 15.77 -2.29
C ASP A 61 -1.10 14.38 -2.06
N VAL A 62 -1.10 13.90 -0.80
CA VAL A 62 -1.71 12.63 -0.41
C VAL A 62 -3.23 12.66 -0.61
N ALA A 63 -3.90 13.74 -0.20
CA ALA A 63 -5.34 13.89 -0.36
C ALA A 63 -5.76 13.85 -1.85
N TYR A 64 -5.03 14.54 -2.73
CA TYR A 64 -5.20 14.43 -4.17
C TYR A 64 -4.96 13.01 -4.67
N GLY A 65 -3.88 12.36 -4.25
CA GLY A 65 -3.57 10.98 -4.63
C GLY A 65 -4.65 9.98 -4.23
N ILE A 66 -5.24 10.13 -3.03
CA ILE A 66 -6.36 9.29 -2.59
C ILE A 66 -7.60 9.56 -3.45
N ARG A 67 -7.95 10.84 -3.73
CA ARG A 67 -9.11 11.17 -4.55
C ARG A 67 -8.95 10.71 -5.99
N ALA A 68 -7.74 10.78 -6.55
CA ALA A 68 -7.43 10.20 -7.85
C ALA A 68 -7.75 8.70 -7.92
N ARG A 69 -7.43 7.94 -6.87
CA ARG A 69 -7.75 6.51 -6.79
C ARG A 69 -9.26 6.26 -6.68
N VAL A 70 -9.98 7.11 -5.98
CA VAL A 70 -11.46 7.04 -5.91
C VAL A 70 -12.06 7.28 -7.28
N TYR A 71 -11.66 8.33 -7.99
CA TYR A 71 -12.12 8.59 -9.35
C TYR A 71 -11.75 7.47 -10.33
N LEU A 72 -10.58 6.87 -10.17
CA LEU A 72 -10.17 5.71 -10.99
C LEU A 72 -11.11 4.51 -10.75
N ALA A 73 -11.48 4.23 -9.50
CA ALA A 73 -12.42 3.17 -9.16
C ALA A 73 -13.84 3.44 -9.68
N MET A 74 -14.21 4.71 -9.80
CA MET A 74 -15.47 5.17 -10.42
C MET A 74 -15.41 5.19 -11.96
N HIS A 75 -14.29 4.82 -12.58
CA HIS A 75 -14.03 4.96 -14.02
C HIS A 75 -14.09 6.40 -14.53
N ASN A 76 -13.98 7.39 -13.66
CA ASN A 76 -13.86 8.80 -14.03
C ASN A 76 -12.39 9.15 -14.30
N TYR A 77 -11.89 8.73 -15.44
CA TYR A 77 -10.47 8.81 -15.78
C TYR A 77 -9.98 10.26 -15.93
N ALA A 78 -10.84 11.18 -16.35
CA ALA A 78 -10.49 12.58 -16.51
C ALA A 78 -10.16 13.26 -15.17
N GLU A 79 -11.02 13.10 -14.17
CA GLU A 79 -10.76 13.64 -12.83
C GLU A 79 -9.65 12.87 -12.11
N ALA A 80 -9.53 11.55 -12.34
CA ALA A 80 -8.42 10.76 -11.81
C ALA A 80 -7.06 11.27 -12.32
N LEU A 81 -6.94 11.57 -13.61
CA LEU A 81 -5.72 12.14 -14.20
C LEU A 81 -5.39 13.50 -13.60
N LYS A 82 -6.36 14.41 -13.58
CA LYS A 82 -6.20 15.76 -13.03
C LYS A 82 -5.70 15.75 -11.57
N ASP A 83 -6.29 14.90 -10.73
CA ASP A 83 -5.87 14.77 -9.34
C ASP A 83 -4.51 14.09 -9.18
N ALA A 84 -4.18 13.12 -10.02
CA ALA A 84 -2.85 12.51 -10.04
C ALA A 84 -1.76 13.53 -10.42
N GLU A 85 -2.01 14.36 -11.43
CA GLU A 85 -1.12 15.45 -11.80
C GLU A 85 -0.98 16.50 -10.68
N ALA A 86 -2.08 16.85 -10.01
CA ALA A 86 -2.06 17.76 -8.86
C ALA A 86 -1.25 17.18 -7.69
N ALA A 87 -1.38 15.89 -7.41
CA ALA A 87 -0.57 15.21 -6.40
C ALA A 87 0.92 15.25 -6.74
N LEU A 88 1.28 14.90 -7.98
CA LEU A 88 2.67 14.92 -8.45
C LEU A 88 3.28 16.33 -8.43
N ALA A 89 2.51 17.37 -8.73
CA ALA A 89 2.97 18.75 -8.71
C ALA A 89 3.27 19.28 -7.30
N LYS A 90 2.73 18.66 -6.26
CA LYS A 90 2.87 19.11 -4.88
C LYS A 90 3.74 18.21 -4.01
N THR A 91 3.94 16.97 -4.41
CA THR A 91 4.74 16.03 -3.62
C THR A 91 6.24 16.32 -3.71
N THR A 92 6.93 16.06 -2.61
CA THR A 92 8.39 15.99 -2.56
C THR A 92 8.92 14.57 -2.73
N ALA A 93 8.03 13.59 -2.79
CA ALA A 93 8.41 12.18 -2.97
C ALA A 93 9.01 11.96 -4.36
N THR A 94 10.09 11.18 -4.39
CA THR A 94 10.83 10.87 -5.62
C THR A 94 10.89 9.37 -5.81
N PRO A 95 10.39 8.82 -6.92
CA PRO A 95 10.53 7.39 -7.21
C PRO A 95 11.99 6.94 -7.21
N TYR A 96 12.25 5.72 -6.79
CA TYR A 96 13.58 5.14 -6.89
C TYR A 96 14.09 5.11 -8.32
N SER A 97 15.39 5.37 -8.46
CA SER A 97 16.07 5.12 -9.73
C SER A 97 16.13 3.62 -10.03
N ARG A 98 16.36 3.26 -11.28
CA ARG A 98 16.60 1.86 -11.67
C ARG A 98 17.76 1.21 -10.90
N ALA A 99 18.79 1.98 -10.53
CA ALA A 99 19.94 1.48 -9.79
C ALA A 99 19.63 1.24 -8.31
N ASP A 100 18.65 1.94 -7.75
CA ASP A 100 18.35 1.93 -6.31
C ASP A 100 17.17 1.06 -5.96
N VAL A 101 16.23 0.81 -6.89
CA VAL A 101 14.98 0.10 -6.64
C VAL A 101 15.16 -1.36 -6.16
N SER A 102 16.33 -1.95 -6.40
CA SER A 102 16.68 -3.30 -5.96
C SER A 102 17.63 -3.33 -4.75
N LYS A 103 17.98 -2.17 -4.19
CA LYS A 103 18.70 -2.09 -2.92
C LYS A 103 17.72 -2.26 -1.74
N PRO A 104 18.20 -2.66 -0.54
CA PRO A 104 17.35 -2.68 0.65
C PRO A 104 16.70 -1.32 0.86
N SER A 105 15.38 -1.30 0.85
CA SER A 105 14.55 -0.09 0.85
C SER A 105 13.16 -0.41 1.39
N PHE A 106 12.28 0.59 1.48
CA PHE A 106 10.91 0.45 2.00
C PHE A 106 10.83 -0.01 3.47
N ILE A 107 11.86 0.31 4.26
CA ILE A 107 11.97 -0.13 5.66
C ILE A 107 11.78 1.02 6.67
N ASN A 108 11.62 2.24 6.19
CA ASN A 108 11.48 3.44 7.02
C ASN A 108 10.41 4.35 6.43
N ILE A 109 9.54 4.91 7.28
CA ILE A 109 8.49 5.85 6.87
C ILE A 109 9.08 7.13 6.23
N GLU A 110 10.32 7.49 6.58
CA GLU A 110 11.03 8.64 6.00
C GLU A 110 11.60 8.40 4.61
N ASP A 111 11.44 7.19 4.06
CA ASP A 111 11.85 6.86 2.70
C ASP A 111 11.29 7.87 1.68
N ASN A 112 12.18 8.42 0.85
CA ASN A 112 11.84 9.49 -0.08
C ASN A 112 10.88 9.08 -1.21
N SER A 113 10.69 7.79 -1.44
CA SER A 113 9.75 7.30 -2.45
C SER A 113 8.30 7.27 -1.96
N TRP A 114 8.06 7.43 -0.67
CA TRP A 114 6.74 7.38 -0.07
C TRP A 114 6.15 8.76 0.16
N MET A 115 4.91 8.93 -0.24
CA MET A 115 4.12 10.13 0.06
C MET A 115 3.47 10.04 1.43
N TRP A 116 3.03 8.84 1.82
CA TRP A 116 2.30 8.58 3.06
C TRP A 116 2.51 7.12 3.49
N GLY A 117 2.48 6.88 4.80
CA GLY A 117 2.64 5.55 5.35
C GLY A 117 1.98 5.39 6.72
N ILE A 118 1.73 4.15 7.09
CA ILE A 118 1.26 3.78 8.42
C ILE A 118 2.47 3.28 9.20
N LEU A 119 2.80 3.95 10.30
CA LEU A 119 3.86 3.50 11.19
C LEU A 119 3.31 2.40 12.10
N ILE A 120 3.92 1.23 12.04
CA ILE A 120 3.66 0.12 12.96
C ILE A 120 4.78 0.12 14.01
N THR A 121 4.42 0.21 15.27
CA THR A 121 5.33 0.23 16.41
C THR A 121 5.25 -1.06 17.21
N GLU A 122 6.15 -1.25 18.17
CA GLU A 122 6.12 -2.40 19.08
C GLU A 122 4.86 -2.44 19.96
N GLN A 123 4.20 -1.31 20.17
CA GLN A 123 2.96 -1.21 20.94
C GLN A 123 1.73 -1.67 20.14
N ASP A 124 1.85 -1.74 18.83
CA ASP A 124 0.73 -2.15 17.97
C ASP A 124 0.53 -3.66 18.06
N ARG A 125 -0.72 -4.09 18.25
CA ARG A 125 -1.05 -5.51 18.34
C ARG A 125 -0.61 -6.31 17.12
N VAL A 126 -0.53 -5.67 15.96
CA VAL A 126 -0.07 -6.32 14.72
C VAL A 126 1.37 -6.81 14.82
N SER A 127 2.23 -6.17 15.61
CA SER A 127 3.61 -6.59 15.83
C SER A 127 3.72 -7.84 16.74
N THR A 128 2.70 -8.10 17.57
CA THR A 128 2.69 -9.21 18.55
C THR A 128 1.76 -10.36 18.17
N THR A 129 0.87 -10.19 17.18
CA THR A 129 -0.11 -11.22 16.79
C THR A 129 0.47 -12.29 15.84
N GLY A 130 1.74 -12.21 15.51
CA GLY A 130 2.46 -13.24 14.79
C GLY A 130 1.89 -13.51 13.40
N ILE A 131 1.53 -14.75 13.16
CA ILE A 131 1.05 -15.22 11.85
C ILE A 131 -0.29 -14.62 11.39
N CYS A 132 -0.99 -13.91 12.27
CA CYS A 132 -2.30 -13.34 11.95
C CYS A 132 -2.24 -11.95 11.34
N ASN A 133 -1.07 -11.40 11.05
CA ASN A 133 -0.91 -10.07 10.49
C ASN A 133 -0.37 -10.08 9.06
N PHE A 134 -0.66 -9.01 8.31
CA PHE A 134 -0.25 -8.88 6.91
C PHE A 134 1.28 -8.90 6.70
N PRO A 135 2.12 -8.21 7.49
CA PRO A 135 3.58 -8.29 7.34
C PRO A 135 4.13 -9.72 7.46
N SER A 136 3.61 -10.52 8.40
CA SER A 136 3.98 -11.93 8.55
C SER A 136 3.61 -12.77 7.33
N HIS A 137 2.47 -12.45 6.70
CA HIS A 137 2.02 -13.16 5.51
C HIS A 137 2.90 -12.87 4.28
N MET A 138 3.42 -11.64 4.17
CA MET A 138 4.00 -11.15 2.93
C MET A 138 5.52 -11.14 2.90
N GLY A 139 6.18 -10.98 4.03
CA GLY A 139 7.60 -10.66 3.98
C GLY A 139 8.51 -11.31 5.02
N SER A 140 8.01 -12.12 5.94
CA SER A 140 8.87 -12.66 7.00
C SER A 140 9.46 -14.02 6.65
N LEU A 141 10.80 -14.09 6.60
CA LEU A 141 11.53 -15.35 6.48
C LEU A 141 11.75 -16.05 7.83
N ASN A 142 11.63 -15.32 8.93
CA ASN A 142 11.92 -15.83 10.27
C ASN A 142 10.68 -16.05 11.13
N TYR A 143 9.58 -15.42 10.74
CA TYR A 143 8.34 -15.44 11.53
C TYR A 143 7.13 -15.45 10.59
N GLY A 144 5.99 -15.90 11.09
CA GLY A 144 4.78 -16.02 10.29
C GLY A 144 4.76 -17.25 9.39
N TYR A 145 4.00 -17.20 8.34
CA TYR A 145 3.79 -18.35 7.45
C TYR A 145 5.04 -18.82 6.73
N ALA A 146 5.94 -17.92 6.37
CA ALA A 146 7.19 -18.30 5.72
C ALA A 146 8.09 -19.13 6.65
N SER A 147 8.14 -18.82 7.94
CA SER A 147 8.95 -19.56 8.93
C SER A 147 8.47 -21.00 9.14
N VAL A 148 7.22 -21.29 8.86
CA VAL A 148 6.61 -22.65 8.94
C VAL A 148 6.43 -23.29 7.56
N GLY A 149 7.05 -22.76 6.53
CA GLY A 149 7.03 -23.32 5.17
C GLY A 149 5.89 -22.85 4.27
N GLY A 150 5.05 -21.92 4.74
CA GLY A 150 3.97 -21.33 3.95
C GLY A 150 4.44 -20.18 3.04
N TRP A 151 5.45 -20.43 2.22
CA TRP A 151 6.07 -19.43 1.35
C TRP A 151 5.12 -18.79 0.35
N ARG A 152 5.23 -17.47 0.20
CA ARG A 152 4.58 -16.75 -0.90
C ARG A 152 5.48 -16.76 -2.11
N ARG A 153 4.89 -16.98 -3.28
CA ARG A 153 5.63 -17.11 -4.54
C ARG A 153 4.89 -16.39 -5.66
N ILE A 154 5.64 -15.83 -6.58
CA ILE A 154 5.08 -15.42 -7.86
C ILE A 154 4.76 -16.65 -8.71
N SER A 155 3.71 -16.59 -9.50
CA SER A 155 3.42 -17.63 -10.49
C SER A 155 4.60 -17.78 -11.46
N PRO A 156 5.08 -19.00 -11.77
CA PRO A 156 6.12 -19.20 -12.77
C PRO A 156 5.80 -18.57 -14.13
N LYS A 157 4.53 -18.59 -14.53
CA LYS A 157 4.06 -17.94 -15.76
C LYS A 157 4.30 -16.42 -15.68
N LEU A 158 3.83 -15.77 -14.62
CA LEU A 158 4.02 -14.32 -14.44
C LEU A 158 5.51 -13.96 -14.36
N TYR A 159 6.31 -14.76 -13.66
CA TYR A 159 7.76 -14.56 -13.61
C TYR A 159 8.40 -14.63 -14.99
N SER A 160 7.99 -15.59 -15.85
CA SER A 160 8.51 -15.73 -17.21
C SER A 160 8.16 -14.54 -18.11
N GLU A 161 7.02 -13.92 -17.88
CA GLU A 161 6.54 -12.75 -18.62
C GLU A 161 7.27 -11.45 -18.24
N ILE A 162 7.95 -11.39 -17.08
CA ILE A 162 8.77 -10.23 -16.71
C ILE A 162 9.99 -10.18 -17.64
N PRO A 163 10.20 -9.10 -18.39
CA PRO A 163 11.36 -8.96 -19.26
C PRO A 163 12.69 -9.10 -18.49
N ALA A 164 13.69 -9.72 -19.11
CA ALA A 164 15.03 -9.81 -18.50
C ALA A 164 15.68 -8.44 -18.23
N SER A 165 15.25 -7.41 -18.97
CA SER A 165 15.70 -6.03 -18.78
C SER A 165 15.05 -5.34 -17.57
N ASP A 166 14.00 -5.90 -16.97
CA ASP A 166 13.37 -5.35 -15.79
C ASP A 166 14.13 -5.81 -14.53
N VAL A 167 14.77 -4.88 -13.85
CA VAL A 167 15.57 -5.18 -12.64
C VAL A 167 14.75 -5.81 -11.52
N ARG A 168 13.44 -5.56 -11.48
CA ARG A 168 12.53 -6.13 -10.49
C ARG A 168 12.34 -7.64 -10.63
N LYS A 169 12.68 -8.22 -11.78
CA LYS A 169 12.71 -9.68 -11.96
C LYS A 169 13.63 -10.35 -10.93
N GLY A 170 14.73 -9.69 -10.57
CA GLY A 170 15.65 -10.16 -9.56
C GLY A 170 15.15 -10.02 -8.11
N TRP A 171 13.95 -9.50 -7.87
CA TRP A 171 13.32 -9.55 -6.54
C TRP A 171 12.81 -10.95 -6.19
N PHE A 172 12.67 -11.80 -7.17
CA PHE A 172 12.19 -13.17 -7.02
C PHE A 172 13.33 -14.15 -7.28
N LEU A 173 13.31 -15.27 -6.59
CA LEU A 173 14.16 -16.40 -6.93
C LEU A 173 13.73 -16.96 -8.29
N ASN A 174 14.70 -17.36 -9.11
CA ASN A 174 14.43 -18.04 -10.38
C ASN A 174 14.06 -19.52 -10.16
N GLY A 175 13.91 -20.29 -11.25
CA GLY A 175 13.61 -21.71 -11.20
C GLY A 175 14.66 -22.57 -10.46
N GLU A 176 15.86 -22.04 -10.29
CA GLU A 176 16.97 -22.68 -9.57
C GLU A 176 17.08 -22.22 -8.11
N GLY A 177 16.19 -21.35 -7.66
CA GLY A 177 16.24 -20.75 -6.32
C GLY A 177 17.32 -19.70 -6.14
N VAL A 178 17.74 -19.02 -7.20
CA VAL A 178 18.79 -17.99 -7.21
C VAL A 178 18.20 -16.65 -7.68
N SER A 179 18.69 -15.55 -7.10
CA SER A 179 18.37 -14.19 -7.56
C SER A 179 19.65 -13.42 -7.88
N ALA A 180 19.66 -12.75 -9.03
CA ALA A 180 20.78 -11.90 -9.45
C ALA A 180 20.96 -10.65 -8.57
N ASN A 181 19.94 -10.24 -7.83
CA ASN A 181 19.97 -9.05 -6.98
C ASN A 181 20.43 -9.33 -5.55
N LEU A 182 20.57 -10.60 -5.16
CA LEU A 182 20.98 -10.97 -3.81
C LEU A 182 22.51 -11.04 -3.70
N PRO A 183 23.11 -10.41 -2.67
CA PRO A 183 24.51 -10.68 -2.29
C PRO A 183 24.68 -12.16 -1.91
N ALA A 184 25.89 -12.68 -2.09
CA ALA A 184 26.22 -14.09 -1.80
C ALA A 184 25.82 -14.55 -0.39
N ALA A 185 26.03 -13.70 0.63
CA ALA A 185 25.63 -13.99 2.00
C ALA A 185 24.12 -14.13 2.16
N ALA A 186 23.33 -13.25 1.50
CA ALA A 186 21.88 -13.33 1.51
C ALA A 186 21.38 -14.57 0.74
N GLN A 187 22.00 -14.89 -0.39
CA GLN A 187 21.68 -16.10 -1.14
C GLN A 187 21.94 -17.37 -0.30
N THR A 188 23.06 -17.42 0.43
CA THR A 188 23.38 -18.53 1.35
C THR A 188 22.34 -18.65 2.45
N TYR A 189 21.91 -17.53 3.03
CA TYR A 189 20.85 -17.51 4.05
C TYR A 189 19.52 -18.05 3.51
N ILE A 190 19.08 -17.57 2.35
CA ILE A 190 17.85 -18.02 1.68
C ILE A 190 17.90 -19.52 1.37
N THR A 191 19.05 -20.00 0.85
CA THR A 191 19.26 -21.43 0.59
C THR A 191 19.18 -22.25 1.86
N GLY A 192 19.78 -21.77 2.96
CA GLY A 192 19.69 -22.43 4.28
C GLY A 192 18.25 -22.50 4.83
N LYS A 193 17.40 -21.56 4.49
CA LYS A 193 15.95 -21.58 4.81
C LYS A 193 15.14 -22.51 3.91
N LYS A 194 15.75 -23.09 2.88
CA LYS A 194 15.08 -23.93 1.87
C LYS A 194 13.90 -23.24 1.19
N ALA A 195 14.05 -21.94 0.94
CA ALA A 195 13.04 -21.19 0.20
C ALA A 195 12.84 -21.79 -1.21
N PRO A 196 11.61 -22.08 -1.61
CA PRO A 196 11.36 -22.66 -2.92
C PRO A 196 11.59 -21.64 -4.04
N ALA A 197 11.77 -22.12 -5.27
CA ALA A 197 11.87 -21.27 -6.45
C ALA A 197 10.68 -20.27 -6.53
N TYR A 198 10.94 -19.11 -7.14
CA TYR A 198 9.99 -18.01 -7.32
C TYR A 198 9.53 -17.31 -6.03
N THR A 199 10.18 -17.55 -4.90
CA THR A 199 9.96 -16.79 -3.66
C THR A 199 10.46 -15.34 -3.84
N GLN A 200 9.75 -14.37 -3.24
CA GLN A 200 10.13 -12.95 -3.21
C GLN A 200 11.22 -12.70 -2.18
#